data_7d6cafe61e233635b0b3ea9bcf8d86c7
#
_entry.id   7d6cafe61e233635b0b3ea9bcf8d86c7
#
_cell.length_a   1.000
_cell.length_b   1.000
_cell.length_c   1.000
_cell.angle_alpha   90.00
_cell.angle_beta   90.00
_cell.angle_gamma   90.00
#
_symmetry.space_group_name_H-M   'P 1'
#
loop_
_entity.id
_entity.type
_entity.pdbx_description
1 polymer ?
#
loop_
_entity_poly.entity_id
_entity_poly.type
_entity_poly.pdbx_seq_one_letter_code
_entity_poly.pdbx_strand_id
1 'polypeptide(L)'
;MSDLLIKLWQNGILQLGIWETIYMTLISTFFAYLIGLPVGLILRMTDRDGIHPIGWLNRTLGIIVNALRSIPFIILMVAMLPVAKFVVGTSLGNRAVIVTLVIAAAPYVARMVESAAKEVDAGVIEAAVSYTHLRAHETCADL
;
A
#
# COMPACT_ATOMS: atom_id res chain seq x y z
N MET A 1 34.37 -14.59 -14.33
CA MET A 1 33.09 -13.94 -13.99
C MET A 1 32.34 -13.45 -15.22
N SER A 2 33.01 -12.82 -16.19
CA SER A 2 32.45 -12.40 -17.49
C SER A 2 31.84 -13.52 -18.33
N ASP A 3 32.52 -14.66 -18.43
CA ASP A 3 32.07 -15.79 -19.26
C ASP A 3 30.78 -16.46 -18.71
N LEU A 4 30.60 -16.41 -17.40
CA LEU A 4 29.41 -16.95 -16.76
C LEU A 4 28.19 -16.02 -17.00
N LEU A 5 28.39 -14.72 -16.92
CA LEU A 5 27.36 -13.73 -17.25
C LEU A 5 26.94 -13.80 -18.72
N ILE A 6 27.90 -13.97 -19.64
CA ILE A 6 27.65 -14.13 -21.08
C ILE A 6 26.81 -15.37 -21.35
N LYS A 7 27.16 -16.50 -20.72
CA LYS A 7 26.40 -17.76 -20.85
C LYS A 7 24.99 -17.66 -20.31
N LEU A 8 24.80 -17.01 -19.15
CA LEU A 8 23.48 -16.79 -18.56
C LEU A 8 22.61 -15.86 -19.42
N TRP A 9 23.23 -14.87 -20.07
CA TRP A 9 22.57 -14.00 -21.03
C TRP A 9 22.13 -14.73 -22.29
N GLN A 10 23.05 -15.54 -22.87
CA GLN A 10 22.80 -16.34 -24.08
C GLN A 10 21.71 -17.40 -23.86
N ASN A 11 21.63 -17.97 -22.65
CA ASN A 11 20.60 -18.93 -22.28
C ASN A 11 19.25 -18.30 -21.93
N GLY A 12 19.13 -16.97 -21.98
CA GLY A 12 17.89 -16.25 -21.67
C GLY A 12 17.51 -16.21 -20.19
N ILE A 13 18.32 -16.81 -19.31
CA ILE A 13 18.01 -16.91 -17.86
C ILE A 13 17.98 -15.53 -17.21
N LEU A 14 18.94 -14.66 -17.56
CA LEU A 14 18.98 -13.27 -17.04
C LEU A 14 17.80 -12.44 -17.56
N GLN A 15 17.43 -12.60 -18.82
CA GLN A 15 16.30 -11.89 -19.41
C GLN A 15 14.99 -12.29 -18.76
N LEU A 16 14.77 -13.58 -18.54
CA LEU A 16 13.60 -14.08 -17.83
C LEU A 16 13.57 -13.58 -16.37
N GLY A 17 14.70 -13.63 -15.65
CA GLY A 17 14.78 -13.15 -14.28
C GLY A 17 14.51 -11.64 -14.15
N ILE A 18 14.99 -10.83 -15.07
CA ILE A 18 14.70 -9.39 -15.12
C ILE A 18 13.21 -9.16 -15.37
N TRP A 19 12.64 -9.86 -16.35
CA TRP A 19 11.22 -9.73 -16.67
C TRP A 19 10.33 -10.14 -15.51
N GLU A 20 10.62 -11.27 -14.87
CA GLU A 20 9.89 -11.75 -13.69
C GLU A 20 9.98 -10.75 -12.53
N THR A 21 11.15 -10.18 -12.29
CA THR A 21 11.35 -9.16 -11.25
C THR A 21 10.52 -7.91 -11.50
N ILE A 22 10.55 -7.39 -12.74
CA ILE A 22 9.76 -6.21 -13.12
C ILE A 22 8.26 -6.50 -12.96
N TYR A 23 7.81 -7.64 -13.49
CA TYR A 23 6.42 -8.07 -13.39
C TYR A 23 5.95 -8.20 -11.94
N MET A 24 6.71 -8.91 -11.10
CA MET A 24 6.37 -9.08 -9.68
C MET A 24 6.33 -7.74 -8.94
N THR A 25 7.31 -6.87 -9.20
CA THR A 25 7.39 -5.56 -8.56
C THR A 25 6.22 -4.67 -8.94
N LEU A 26 5.90 -4.56 -10.22
CA LEU A 26 4.80 -3.71 -10.69
C LEU A 26 3.45 -4.18 -10.14
N ILE A 27 3.18 -5.47 -10.22
CA ILE A 27 1.91 -6.02 -9.72
C ILE A 27 1.81 -5.87 -8.20
N SER A 28 2.87 -6.22 -7.48
CA SER A 28 2.86 -6.10 -6.01
C SER A 28 2.69 -4.65 -5.57
N THR A 29 3.36 -3.72 -6.23
CA THR A 29 3.23 -2.28 -5.94
C THR A 29 1.80 -1.80 -6.22
N PHE A 30 1.23 -2.16 -7.35
CA PHE A 30 -0.15 -1.80 -7.69
C PHE A 30 -1.15 -2.24 -6.61
N PHE A 31 -1.10 -3.51 -6.22
CA PHE A 31 -2.00 -4.03 -5.18
C PHE A 31 -1.68 -3.48 -3.79
N ALA A 32 -0.41 -3.24 -3.47
CA ALA A 32 -0.02 -2.60 -2.22
C ALA A 32 -0.59 -1.18 -2.10
N TYR A 33 -0.59 -0.40 -3.17
CA TYR A 33 -1.23 0.92 -3.21
C TYR A 33 -2.76 0.81 -3.17
N LEU A 34 -3.34 -0.12 -3.90
CA LEU A 34 -4.79 -0.34 -3.92
C LEU A 34 -5.36 -0.63 -2.52
N ILE A 35 -4.60 -1.34 -1.69
CA ILE A 35 -4.98 -1.67 -0.31
C ILE A 35 -4.48 -0.60 0.67
N GLY A 36 -3.22 -0.19 0.54
CA GLY A 36 -2.56 0.71 1.49
C GLY A 36 -3.12 2.13 1.46
N LEU A 37 -3.51 2.64 0.28
CA LEU A 37 -4.05 3.98 0.15
C LEU A 37 -5.38 4.16 0.91
N PRO A 38 -6.42 3.31 0.70
CA PRO A 38 -7.65 3.44 1.48
C PRO A 38 -7.44 3.21 2.97
N VAL A 39 -6.57 2.26 3.37
CA VAL A 39 -6.25 2.03 4.78
C VAL A 39 -5.58 3.25 5.41
N GLY A 40 -4.65 3.89 4.71
CA GLY A 40 -3.99 5.11 5.18
C GLY A 40 -4.94 6.29 5.33
N LEU A 41 -5.87 6.47 4.38
CA LEU A 41 -6.92 7.49 4.47
C LEU A 41 -7.88 7.21 5.63
N ILE A 42 -8.30 5.97 5.84
CA ILE A 42 -9.15 5.58 6.99
C ILE A 42 -8.42 5.89 8.30
N LEU A 43 -7.13 5.56 8.41
CA LEU A 43 -6.33 5.90 9.59
C LEU A 43 -6.31 7.40 9.86
N ARG A 44 -6.16 8.22 8.82
CA ARG A 44 -6.17 9.68 8.95
C ARG A 44 -7.55 10.22 9.32
N MET A 45 -8.61 9.71 8.70
CA MET A 45 -9.98 10.16 8.95
C MET A 45 -10.45 9.78 10.36
N THR A 46 -10.02 8.65 10.88
CA THR A 46 -10.43 8.14 12.21
C THR A 46 -9.52 8.59 13.35
N ASP A 47 -8.45 9.33 13.05
CA ASP A 47 -7.57 9.94 14.07
C ASP A 47 -8.31 10.95 14.93
N ARG A 48 -7.75 11.31 16.09
CA ARG A 48 -8.36 12.26 17.04
C ARG A 48 -8.64 13.63 16.41
N ASP A 49 -7.76 14.05 15.52
CA ASP A 49 -7.89 15.31 14.76
C ASP A 49 -8.44 15.06 13.35
N GLY A 50 -9.05 13.92 13.11
CA GLY A 50 -9.64 13.54 11.83
C GLY A 50 -11.09 14.00 11.69
N ILE A 51 -11.66 13.81 10.48
CA ILE A 51 -13.03 14.21 10.13
C ILE A 51 -14.09 13.42 10.92
N HIS A 52 -13.82 12.14 11.18
CA HIS A 52 -14.68 11.24 11.96
C HIS A 52 -13.84 10.46 12.97
N PRO A 53 -13.60 11.00 14.17
CA PRO A 53 -12.75 10.35 15.15
C PRO A 53 -13.40 9.09 15.71
N ILE A 54 -12.90 7.91 15.29
CA ILE A 54 -13.32 6.60 15.80
C ILE A 54 -12.11 5.94 16.44
N GLY A 55 -11.90 6.26 17.72
CA GLY A 55 -10.67 5.90 18.42
C GLY A 55 -10.36 4.40 18.47
N TRP A 56 -11.36 3.52 18.59
CA TRP A 56 -11.12 2.08 18.62
C TRP A 56 -10.67 1.54 17.25
N LEU A 57 -11.26 2.03 16.15
CA LEU A 57 -10.92 1.63 14.78
C LEU A 57 -9.51 2.12 14.42
N ASN A 58 -9.20 3.37 14.69
CA ASN A 58 -7.86 3.93 14.49
C ASN A 58 -6.81 3.15 15.28
N ARG A 59 -7.08 2.86 16.55
CA ARG A 59 -6.16 2.12 17.41
C ARG A 59 -5.92 0.69 16.90
N THR A 60 -6.97 -0.02 16.51
CA THR A 60 -6.86 -1.40 16.03
C THR A 60 -6.10 -1.46 14.71
N LEU A 61 -6.49 -0.65 13.72
CA LEU A 61 -5.78 -0.57 12.44
C LEU A 61 -4.33 -0.12 12.62
N GLY A 62 -4.10 0.88 13.48
CA GLY A 62 -2.76 1.38 13.78
C GLY A 62 -1.86 0.31 14.41
N ILE A 63 -2.38 -0.52 15.30
CA ILE A 63 -1.63 -1.65 15.90
C ILE A 63 -1.29 -2.69 14.82
N ILE A 64 -2.25 -3.07 13.97
CA ILE A 64 -2.02 -4.05 12.90
C ILE A 64 -0.96 -3.54 11.92
N VAL A 65 -1.11 -2.31 11.44
CA VAL A 65 -0.16 -1.68 10.51
C VAL A 65 1.24 -1.60 11.12
N ASN A 66 1.35 -1.19 12.38
CA ASN A 66 2.64 -1.10 13.07
C ASN A 66 3.26 -2.48 13.33
N ALA A 67 2.47 -3.47 13.73
CA ALA A 67 2.94 -4.83 13.97
C ALA A 67 3.53 -5.44 12.69
N LEU A 68 2.82 -5.33 11.56
CA LEU A 68 3.31 -5.85 10.27
C LEU A 68 4.60 -5.15 9.80
N ARG A 69 4.75 -3.86 10.09
CA ARG A 69 5.97 -3.09 9.76
C ARG A 69 7.15 -3.38 10.70
N SER A 70 6.86 -3.81 11.92
CA SER A 70 7.90 -4.13 12.92
C SER A 70 8.58 -5.48 12.65
N ILE A 71 7.94 -6.35 11.87
CA ILE A 71 8.48 -7.66 11.55
C ILE A 71 9.48 -7.52 10.38
N PRO A 72 10.72 -8.04 10.50
CA PRO A 72 11.65 -8.09 9.38
C PRO A 72 11.02 -8.80 8.17
N PHE A 73 11.21 -8.23 6.97
CA PHE A 73 10.57 -8.70 5.74
C PHE A 73 10.74 -10.20 5.50
N ILE A 74 11.93 -10.75 5.76
CA ILE A 74 12.22 -12.19 5.56
C ILE A 74 11.34 -13.06 6.46
N ILE A 75 11.17 -12.65 7.73
CA ILE A 75 10.34 -13.39 8.69
C ILE A 75 8.86 -13.29 8.27
N LEU A 76 8.42 -12.11 7.88
CA LEU A 76 7.06 -11.90 7.39
C LEU A 76 6.79 -12.72 6.13
N MET A 77 7.77 -12.80 5.22
CA MET A 77 7.67 -13.60 4.00
C MET A 77 7.42 -15.08 4.31
N VAL A 78 8.21 -15.65 5.21
CA VAL A 78 8.05 -17.07 5.61
C VAL A 78 6.73 -17.29 6.36
N ALA A 79 6.36 -16.38 7.27
CA ALA A 79 5.11 -16.45 8.02
C ALA A 79 3.87 -16.35 7.11
N MET A 80 3.97 -15.67 5.97
CA MET A 80 2.87 -15.47 5.02
C MET A 80 2.76 -16.56 3.95
N LEU A 81 3.66 -17.53 3.90
CA LEU A 81 3.56 -18.66 2.96
C LEU A 81 2.24 -19.43 3.08
N PRO A 82 1.69 -19.72 4.28
CA PRO A 82 0.39 -20.35 4.40
C PRO A 82 -0.75 -19.49 3.83
N VAL A 83 -0.68 -18.18 4.02
CA VAL A 83 -1.65 -17.22 3.46
C VAL A 83 -1.55 -17.18 1.95
N ALA A 84 -0.34 -17.14 1.40
CA ALA A 84 -0.12 -17.21 -0.05
C ALA A 84 -0.69 -18.50 -0.63
N LYS A 85 -0.50 -19.64 0.03
CA LYS A 85 -1.08 -20.93 -0.38
C LYS A 85 -2.60 -20.90 -0.38
N PHE A 86 -3.21 -20.25 0.61
CA PHE A 86 -4.67 -20.10 0.68
C PHE A 86 -5.22 -19.22 -0.45
N VAL A 87 -4.52 -18.12 -0.79
CA VAL A 87 -4.97 -17.14 -1.79
C VAL A 87 -4.73 -17.61 -3.23
N VAL A 88 -3.55 -18.16 -3.52
CA VAL A 88 -3.13 -18.50 -4.89
C VAL A 88 -2.94 -19.99 -5.14
N GLY A 89 -3.21 -20.83 -4.14
CA GLY A 89 -3.13 -22.29 -4.23
C GLY A 89 -1.72 -22.87 -4.13
N THR A 90 -0.68 -22.03 -4.04
CA THR A 90 0.72 -22.45 -3.94
C THR A 90 1.48 -21.61 -2.92
N SER A 91 2.47 -22.22 -2.27
CA SER A 91 3.40 -21.53 -1.36
C SER A 91 4.69 -21.10 -2.05
N LEU A 92 4.91 -21.53 -3.31
CA LEU A 92 6.15 -21.31 -4.04
C LEU A 92 5.86 -20.66 -5.40
N GLY A 93 6.87 -19.97 -5.94
CA GLY A 93 6.82 -19.32 -7.25
C GLY A 93 6.33 -17.87 -7.19
N ASN A 94 6.34 -17.22 -8.34
CA ASN A 94 6.12 -15.79 -8.50
C ASN A 94 4.78 -15.30 -7.92
N ARG A 95 3.74 -16.10 -8.03
CA ARG A 95 2.40 -15.77 -7.50
C ARG A 95 2.38 -15.70 -5.97
N ALA A 96 3.03 -16.65 -5.30
CA ALA A 96 3.14 -16.66 -3.85
C ALA A 96 3.97 -15.47 -3.34
N VAL A 97 5.06 -15.16 -4.04
CA VAL A 97 5.92 -14.00 -3.74
C VAL A 97 5.16 -12.69 -3.89
N ILE A 98 4.35 -12.52 -4.95
CA ILE A 98 3.50 -11.33 -5.15
C ILE A 98 2.56 -11.11 -3.96
N VAL A 99 1.86 -12.15 -3.50
CA VAL A 99 0.95 -12.04 -2.35
C VAL A 99 1.71 -11.57 -1.10
N THR A 100 2.86 -12.16 -0.85
CA THR A 100 3.69 -11.82 0.30
C THR A 100 4.23 -10.38 0.23
N LEU A 101 4.67 -9.96 -0.96
CA LEU A 101 5.12 -8.58 -1.20
C LEU A 101 3.99 -7.57 -0.98
N VAL A 102 2.77 -7.88 -1.43
CA VAL A 102 1.60 -7.01 -1.20
C VAL A 102 1.31 -6.86 0.29
N ILE A 103 1.28 -7.98 1.04
CA ILE A 103 1.03 -7.96 2.49
C ILE A 103 2.11 -7.17 3.24
N ALA A 104 3.36 -7.27 2.81
CA ALA A 104 4.46 -6.54 3.43
C ALA A 104 4.46 -5.04 3.07
N ALA A 105 4.13 -4.70 1.83
CA ALA A 105 4.20 -3.33 1.34
C ALA A 105 2.96 -2.49 1.68
N ALA A 106 1.76 -3.07 1.71
CA ALA A 106 0.53 -2.34 1.97
C ALA A 106 0.51 -1.57 3.31
N PRO A 107 0.97 -2.13 4.46
CA PRO A 107 1.06 -1.39 5.72
C PRO A 107 2.04 -0.21 5.65
N TYR A 108 3.11 -0.35 4.86
CA TYR A 108 4.08 0.72 4.66
C TYR A 108 3.46 1.88 3.88
N VAL A 109 2.78 1.57 2.78
CA VAL A 109 2.03 2.55 1.98
C VAL A 109 0.95 3.24 2.83
N ALA A 110 0.18 2.47 3.61
CA ALA A 110 -0.86 3.02 4.48
C ALA A 110 -0.29 4.07 5.46
N ARG A 111 0.87 3.80 6.04
CA ARG A 111 1.51 4.72 6.97
C ARG A 111 2.08 5.95 6.29
N MET A 112 2.64 5.80 5.09
CA MET A 112 3.10 6.95 4.30
C MET A 112 1.95 7.87 3.91
N VAL A 113 0.83 7.31 3.46
CA VAL A 113 -0.39 8.06 3.12
C VAL A 113 -0.95 8.79 4.34
N GLU A 114 -1.05 8.11 5.48
CA GLU A 114 -1.49 8.74 6.74
C GLU A 114 -0.59 9.92 7.13
N SER A 115 0.74 9.73 7.06
CA SER A 115 1.70 10.78 7.41
C SER A 115 1.62 11.95 6.43
N ALA A 116 1.59 11.70 5.13
CA ALA A 116 1.44 12.76 4.12
C ALA A 116 0.13 13.53 4.27
N ALA A 117 -0.97 12.82 4.59
CA ALA A 117 -2.26 13.45 4.82
C ALA A 117 -2.32 14.27 6.14
N LYS A 118 -1.43 13.99 7.11
CA LYS A 118 -1.28 14.81 8.32
C LYS A 118 -0.51 16.10 8.08
N GLU A 119 0.34 16.15 7.07
CA GLU A 119 1.10 17.34 6.71
C GLU A 119 0.27 18.39 5.96
N VAL A 120 -0.92 18.00 5.46
CA VAL A 120 -1.86 18.95 4.85
C VAL A 120 -2.41 19.86 5.93
N ASP A 121 -2.13 21.16 5.80
CA ASP A 121 -2.57 22.19 6.75
C ASP A 121 -4.10 22.22 6.85
N ALA A 122 -4.61 22.30 8.08
CA ALA A 122 -6.04 22.40 8.36
C ALA A 122 -6.70 23.58 7.63
N GLY A 123 -5.97 24.68 7.46
CA GLY A 123 -6.43 25.85 6.71
C GLY A 123 -6.69 25.58 5.22
N VAL A 124 -5.93 24.67 4.60
CA VAL A 124 -6.16 24.25 3.20
C VAL A 124 -7.43 23.42 3.08
N ILE A 125 -7.68 22.55 4.06
CA ILE A 125 -8.89 21.72 4.11
C ILE A 125 -10.12 22.62 4.33
N GLU A 126 -10.04 23.57 5.25
CA GLU A 126 -11.13 24.53 5.53
C GLU A 126 -11.43 25.42 4.31
N ALA A 127 -10.40 25.92 3.63
CA ALA A 127 -10.56 26.65 2.37
C ALA A 127 -11.24 25.80 1.29
N ALA A 128 -10.85 24.55 1.11
CA ALA A 128 -11.45 23.66 0.12
C ALA A 128 -12.94 23.39 0.42
N VAL A 129 -13.28 23.16 1.69
CA VAL A 129 -14.68 22.97 2.13
C VAL A 129 -15.50 24.24 1.93
N SER A 130 -14.95 25.40 2.26
CA SER A 130 -15.61 26.70 2.06
C SER A 130 -15.92 26.97 0.59
N TYR A 131 -14.98 26.67 -0.32
CA TYR A 131 -15.18 26.81 -1.76
C TYR A 131 -16.27 25.88 -2.31
N THR A 132 -16.38 24.67 -1.82
CA THR A 132 -17.44 23.74 -2.25
C THR A 132 -18.82 24.17 -1.79
N HIS A 133 -18.94 24.78 -0.60
CA HIS A 133 -20.19 25.33 -0.09
C HIS A 133 -20.63 26.59 -0.85
N LEU A 134 -19.70 27.49 -1.20
CA LEU A 134 -20.01 28.67 -2.01
C LEU A 134 -20.54 28.29 -3.40
N ARG A 135 -19.92 27.30 -4.03
CA ARG A 135 -20.35 26.85 -5.37
C ARG A 135 -21.73 26.17 -5.36
N ALA A 136 -22.09 25.49 -4.26
CA ALA A 136 -23.43 24.91 -4.11
C ALA A 136 -24.52 25.99 -3.93
N HIS A 137 -24.18 27.13 -3.35
CA HIS A 137 -25.11 28.25 -3.19
C HIS A 137 -25.29 29.05 -4.48
N GLU A 138 -24.26 29.23 -5.29
CA GLU A 138 -24.39 29.97 -6.57
C GLU A 138 -25.27 29.21 -7.58
N THR A 139 -25.22 27.88 -7.61
CA THR A 139 -26.08 27.07 -8.49
C THR A 139 -27.58 27.08 -8.08
N CYS A 140 -27.91 27.46 -6.84
CA CYS A 140 -29.28 27.59 -6.41
C CYS A 140 -29.86 29.02 -6.61
N ALA A 141 -29.02 30.02 -6.89
CA ALA A 141 -29.45 31.40 -7.10
C ALA A 141 -29.76 31.72 -8.58
N ASP A 142 -29.40 30.87 -9.51
CA ASP A 142 -29.60 31.03 -10.97
C ASP A 142 -30.84 30.27 -11.50
N LEU A 143 -31.74 29.80 -10.62
CA LEU A 143 -33.07 29.24 -10.94
C LEU A 143 -34.17 30.11 -10.37
#